data_141463b5cfd6feb496da02e28e96b0e4
#
_entry.id   141463b5cfd6feb496da02e28e96b0e4
#
_cell.length_a   1.000
_cell.length_b   1.000
_cell.length_c   1.000
_cell.angle_alpha   90.00
_cell.angle_beta   90.00
_cell.angle_gamma   90.00
#
_symmetry.space_group_name_H-M   'P 1'
#
loop_
_entity.id
_entity.type
_entity.pdbx_description
1 polymer ?
#
loop_
_entity_poly.entity_id
_entity_poly.type
_entity_poly.pdbx_seq_one_letter_code
_entity_poly.pdbx_strand_id
1 'polypeptide(L)'
;MEREKLYRLLRLGLEKGASDIHFQVGYLPLYRFHGELVELRYKVLTPQDTEEIVRILIENDPLGQELDFNERDLAFELPGEGRFRVNISRQRRYFNIVLRVIPLQIKNLADLNLPSVLGDIAQVRRGYVLVTGPTGMGKSTTLAAMLNEVNKHRKSKIVTVEDPIEFVFTHDRSIITQREIGTDTESFPDALRAALRQDPDVIMVGEMRDLETVDTSLKAAETGHLVFSTIHTADVASTINRLVSFFPSEEHMQVRARLADNLKAVVSLRLLANKRQNGRVPAVEVMRSTRSIQECIKDPSRTHEITEYIAKGRAEKMQTFDQHLLDLLKANKITVEGALNAASNPTDFQTKLEMEGLIHDDDQVDAKPEEP
;
A
#
# COMPACT_ATOMS: atom_id res chain seq x y z
N MET A 1 10.60 -26.07 20.57
CA MET A 1 9.87 -25.05 21.44
C MET A 1 8.40 -25.47 21.54
N GLU A 2 7.79 -25.52 22.73
CA GLU A 2 6.38 -25.87 22.91
C GLU A 2 5.45 -24.76 22.35
N ARG A 3 4.27 -25.14 21.84
CA ARG A 3 3.28 -24.22 21.23
C ARG A 3 2.93 -23.05 22.12
N GLU A 4 2.61 -23.28 23.40
CA GLU A 4 2.28 -22.23 24.35
C GLU A 4 3.41 -21.21 24.55
N LYS A 5 4.65 -21.65 24.51
CA LYS A 5 5.82 -20.76 24.61
C LYS A 5 5.97 -19.88 23.37
N LEU A 6 5.77 -20.47 22.18
CA LEU A 6 5.75 -19.72 20.93
C LEU A 6 4.65 -18.66 20.94
N TYR A 7 3.41 -19.06 21.26
CA TYR A 7 2.26 -18.16 21.31
C TYR A 7 2.47 -17.01 22.30
N ARG A 8 3.06 -17.30 23.46
CA ARG A 8 3.41 -16.24 24.45
C ARG A 8 4.42 -15.25 23.89
N LEU A 9 5.42 -15.69 23.13
CA LEU A 9 6.37 -14.79 22.47
C LEU A 9 5.68 -13.95 21.40
N LEU A 10 4.80 -14.55 20.59
CA LEU A 10 4.04 -13.82 19.57
C LEU A 10 3.12 -12.76 20.19
N ARG A 11 2.37 -13.10 21.26
CA ARG A 11 1.54 -12.15 22.04
C ARG A 11 2.36 -10.98 22.57
N LEU A 12 3.48 -11.27 23.19
CA LEU A 12 4.35 -10.23 23.73
C LEU A 12 4.87 -9.29 22.63
N GLY A 13 5.18 -9.82 21.44
CA GLY A 13 5.54 -9.01 20.27
C GLY A 13 4.41 -8.07 19.83
N LEU A 14 3.18 -8.59 19.76
CA LEU A 14 1.99 -7.80 19.44
C LEU A 14 1.74 -6.70 20.49
N GLU A 15 1.71 -7.05 21.77
CA GLU A 15 1.46 -6.13 22.88
C GLU A 15 2.49 -5.00 22.96
N LYS A 16 3.77 -5.30 22.67
CA LYS A 16 4.86 -4.33 22.69
C LYS A 16 4.99 -3.52 21.40
N GLY A 17 4.22 -3.85 20.35
CA GLY A 17 4.27 -3.16 19.07
C GLY A 17 5.51 -3.48 18.24
N ALA A 18 6.02 -4.70 18.31
CA ALA A 18 7.09 -5.17 17.42
C ALA A 18 6.59 -5.17 15.97
N SER A 19 7.43 -4.75 15.03
CA SER A 19 7.13 -4.85 13.59
C SER A 19 7.45 -6.25 13.06
N ASP A 20 8.53 -6.87 13.55
CA ASP A 20 8.97 -8.19 13.13
C ASP A 20 9.49 -8.98 14.33
N ILE A 21 9.38 -10.32 14.27
CA ILE A 21 9.87 -11.28 15.24
C ILE A 21 10.80 -12.24 14.51
N HIS A 22 11.98 -12.48 15.06
CA HIS A 22 13.00 -13.33 14.44
C HIS A 22 13.36 -14.50 15.35
N PHE A 23 13.42 -15.70 14.76
CA PHE A 23 13.91 -16.91 15.39
C PHE A 23 15.02 -17.53 14.55
N GLN A 24 16.22 -17.61 15.09
CA GLN A 24 17.40 -18.15 14.42
C GLN A 24 18.20 -19.02 15.36
N VAL A 25 18.74 -20.13 14.85
CA VAL A 25 19.61 -21.05 15.62
C VAL A 25 20.86 -20.31 16.10
N GLY A 26 21.22 -20.52 17.36
CA GLY A 26 22.40 -19.91 17.97
C GLY A 26 22.20 -18.50 18.49
N TYR A 27 20.99 -17.97 18.39
CA TYR A 27 20.61 -16.63 18.89
C TYR A 27 19.43 -16.70 19.85
N LEU A 28 19.28 -15.64 20.66
CA LEU A 28 18.05 -15.35 21.39
C LEU A 28 16.94 -14.97 20.41
N PRO A 29 15.65 -15.19 20.70
CA PRO A 29 14.57 -14.56 19.93
C PRO A 29 14.74 -13.03 19.90
N LEU A 30 14.49 -12.41 18.74
CA LEU A 30 14.66 -10.97 18.54
C LEU A 30 13.34 -10.35 18.14
N TYR A 31 13.07 -9.14 18.64
CA TYR A 31 12.01 -8.28 18.14
C TYR A 31 12.59 -7.08 17.41
N ARG A 32 11.90 -6.59 16.39
CA ARG A 32 12.23 -5.33 15.75
C ARG A 32 11.29 -4.23 16.24
N PHE A 33 11.86 -3.18 16.81
CA PHE A 33 11.15 -1.97 17.23
C PHE A 33 11.77 -0.76 16.53
N HIS A 34 10.95 0.04 15.82
CA HIS A 34 11.42 1.26 15.16
C HIS A 34 12.67 1.08 14.26
N GLY A 35 12.81 -0.10 13.66
CA GLY A 35 13.94 -0.47 12.81
C GLY A 35 15.09 -1.19 13.54
N GLU A 36 15.18 -1.12 14.86
CA GLU A 36 16.23 -1.75 15.67
C GLU A 36 15.86 -3.15 16.16
N LEU A 37 16.82 -4.07 16.16
CA LEU A 37 16.66 -5.41 16.70
C LEU A 37 16.98 -5.43 18.21
N VAL A 38 16.06 -5.95 18.99
CA VAL A 38 16.15 -6.05 20.46
C VAL A 38 16.08 -7.52 20.89
N GLU A 39 17.04 -7.97 21.67
CA GLU A 39 17.09 -9.33 22.20
C GLU A 39 16.08 -9.53 23.33
N LEU A 40 15.41 -10.68 23.29
CA LEU A 40 14.52 -11.09 24.38
C LEU A 40 15.27 -11.84 25.47
N ARG A 41 14.89 -11.64 26.71
CA ARG A 41 15.36 -12.47 27.83
C ARG A 41 14.78 -13.88 27.73
N TYR A 42 15.41 -14.72 26.93
CA TYR A 42 15.03 -16.10 26.68
C TYR A 42 16.28 -16.99 26.60
N LYS A 43 16.14 -18.25 26.27
CA LYS A 43 17.28 -19.13 25.96
C LYS A 43 17.74 -18.94 24.52
N VAL A 44 19.00 -19.22 24.25
CA VAL A 44 19.53 -19.38 22.89
C VAL A 44 18.80 -20.54 22.21
N LEU A 45 18.34 -20.34 20.99
CA LEU A 45 17.58 -21.30 20.24
C LEU A 45 18.47 -22.42 19.66
N THR A 46 18.05 -23.65 19.83
CA THR A 46 18.67 -24.84 19.23
C THR A 46 18.06 -25.17 17.88
N PRO A 47 18.70 -26.05 17.07
CA PRO A 47 18.10 -26.55 15.84
C PRO A 47 16.71 -27.18 16.05
N GLN A 48 16.54 -27.93 17.15
CA GLN A 48 15.26 -28.53 17.51
C GLN A 48 14.19 -27.49 17.83
N ASP A 49 14.57 -26.40 18.50
CA ASP A 49 13.61 -25.32 18.79
C ASP A 49 13.06 -24.70 17.51
N THR A 50 13.92 -24.37 16.53
CA THR A 50 13.47 -23.76 15.28
C THR A 50 12.68 -24.75 14.41
N GLU A 51 13.03 -26.02 14.39
CA GLU A 51 12.26 -27.06 13.69
C GLU A 51 10.85 -27.21 14.29
N GLU A 52 10.71 -27.23 15.61
CA GLU A 52 9.41 -27.28 16.28
C GLU A 52 8.57 -26.00 16.02
N ILE A 53 9.20 -24.81 15.99
CA ILE A 53 8.52 -23.58 15.59
C ILE A 53 7.96 -23.74 14.17
N VAL A 54 8.76 -24.20 13.23
CA VAL A 54 8.30 -24.40 11.84
C VAL A 54 7.13 -25.38 11.79
N ARG A 55 7.20 -26.51 12.47
CA ARG A 55 6.09 -27.49 12.52
C ARG A 55 4.78 -26.88 13.02
N ILE A 56 4.85 -26.01 14.03
CA ILE A 56 3.67 -25.29 14.54
C ILE A 56 3.12 -24.31 13.52
N LEU A 57 4.00 -23.56 12.83
CA LEU A 57 3.61 -22.55 11.87
C LEU A 57 2.97 -23.12 10.60
N ILE A 58 3.46 -24.30 10.14
CA ILE A 58 2.96 -24.94 8.90
C ILE A 58 1.85 -25.97 9.16
N GLU A 59 1.36 -26.13 10.38
CA GLU A 59 0.37 -27.15 10.73
C GLU A 59 -0.89 -27.09 9.85
N ASN A 60 -1.33 -25.90 9.46
CA ASN A 60 -2.48 -25.66 8.60
C ASN A 60 -2.10 -25.08 7.24
N ASP A 61 -0.85 -25.21 6.82
CA ASP A 61 -0.38 -24.69 5.55
C ASP A 61 -0.93 -25.54 4.39
N PRO A 62 -1.61 -24.93 3.38
CA PRO A 62 -2.09 -25.64 2.20
C PRO A 62 -1.00 -26.37 1.41
N LEU A 63 0.26 -25.93 1.49
CA LEU A 63 1.41 -26.53 0.83
C LEU A 63 1.94 -27.80 1.56
N GLY A 64 1.28 -28.19 2.66
CA GLY A 64 1.61 -29.39 3.42
C GLY A 64 2.56 -29.16 4.58
N GLN A 65 2.71 -30.20 5.42
CA GLN A 65 3.45 -30.16 6.68
C GLN A 65 4.88 -30.70 6.58
N GLU A 66 5.34 -31.04 5.38
CA GLU A 66 6.69 -31.56 5.17
C GLU A 66 7.73 -30.46 5.36
N LEU A 67 8.89 -30.83 5.96
CA LEU A 67 9.99 -29.90 6.23
C LEU A 67 11.04 -29.90 5.10
N ASP A 68 10.78 -30.55 3.99
CA ASP A 68 11.70 -30.63 2.85
C ASP A 68 11.49 -29.46 1.89
N PHE A 69 11.84 -28.27 2.36
CA PHE A 69 11.87 -27.04 1.56
C PHE A 69 13.03 -26.14 1.99
N ASN A 70 13.47 -25.26 1.08
CA ASN A 70 14.51 -24.28 1.36
C ASN A 70 13.93 -22.95 1.80
N GLU A 71 12.82 -22.52 1.18
CA GLU A 71 12.12 -21.27 1.48
C GLU A 71 10.61 -21.52 1.44
N ARG A 72 9.87 -20.84 2.32
CA ARG A 72 8.42 -20.86 2.35
C ARG A 72 7.88 -19.56 2.94
N ASP A 73 6.96 -18.94 2.23
CA ASP A 73 6.14 -17.82 2.72
C ASP A 73 4.75 -18.35 3.07
N LEU A 74 4.21 -17.93 4.20
CA LEU A 74 2.86 -18.28 4.64
C LEU A 74 2.26 -17.20 5.54
N ALA A 75 0.95 -17.22 5.71
CA ALA A 75 0.26 -16.46 6.73
C ALA A 75 0.03 -17.33 7.97
N PHE A 76 0.27 -16.78 9.15
CA PHE A 76 -0.01 -17.43 10.43
C PHE A 76 -0.96 -16.57 11.25
N GLU A 77 -2.04 -17.16 11.72
CA GLU A 77 -3.00 -16.49 12.57
C GLU A 77 -2.90 -17.00 14.02
N LEU A 78 -2.73 -16.06 14.96
CA LEU A 78 -2.90 -16.31 16.37
C LEU A 78 -4.37 -16.01 16.71
N PRO A 79 -5.21 -17.05 16.94
CA PRO A 79 -6.65 -16.90 16.96
C PRO A 79 -7.15 -15.80 17.89
N GLY A 80 -7.86 -14.81 17.34
CA GLY A 80 -8.43 -13.67 18.07
C GLY A 80 -7.43 -12.62 18.56
N GLU A 81 -6.13 -12.79 18.29
CA GLU A 81 -5.08 -11.92 18.86
C GLU A 81 -4.23 -11.22 17.79
N GLY A 82 -3.91 -11.89 16.67
CA GLY A 82 -3.11 -11.27 15.63
C GLY A 82 -2.82 -12.17 14.43
N ARG A 83 -2.35 -11.57 13.34
CA ARG A 83 -1.93 -12.25 12.12
C ARG A 83 -0.48 -11.87 11.81
N PHE A 84 0.24 -12.81 11.24
CA PHE A 84 1.64 -12.66 10.87
C PHE A 84 1.85 -13.13 9.44
N ARG A 85 2.65 -12.38 8.68
CA ARG A 85 3.30 -12.91 7.48
C ARG A 85 4.59 -13.58 7.91
N VAL A 86 4.77 -14.82 7.54
CA VAL A 86 5.90 -15.64 7.95
C VAL A 86 6.75 -15.99 6.75
N ASN A 87 8.04 -15.66 6.82
CA ASN A 87 9.04 -16.20 5.92
C ASN A 87 9.87 -17.22 6.68
N ILE A 88 9.95 -18.45 6.16
CA ILE A 88 10.80 -19.51 6.65
C ILE A 88 11.85 -19.77 5.58
N SER A 89 13.11 -19.70 5.95
CA SER A 89 14.27 -19.96 5.07
C SER A 89 15.29 -20.84 5.74
N ARG A 90 16.21 -21.44 4.94
CA ARG A 90 17.32 -22.21 5.49
C ARG A 90 18.60 -21.40 5.49
N GLN A 91 19.30 -21.43 6.63
CA GLN A 91 20.65 -20.89 6.80
C GLN A 91 21.56 -21.99 7.36
N ARG A 92 22.62 -22.36 6.64
CA ARG A 92 23.55 -23.42 7.05
C ARG A 92 22.83 -24.72 7.45
N ARG A 93 21.79 -25.10 6.69
CA ARG A 93 20.89 -26.25 6.88
C ARG A 93 19.87 -26.12 8.03
N TYR A 94 19.91 -25.06 8.82
CA TYR A 94 18.95 -24.80 9.90
C TYR A 94 17.87 -23.81 9.44
N PHE A 95 16.72 -23.88 10.07
CA PHE A 95 15.65 -22.91 9.82
C PHE A 95 15.94 -21.55 10.42
N ASN A 96 15.70 -20.51 9.63
CA ASN A 96 15.61 -19.11 10.01
C ASN A 96 14.18 -18.66 9.73
N ILE A 97 13.53 -18.02 10.72
CA ILE A 97 12.11 -17.71 10.69
C ILE A 97 11.94 -16.22 11.02
N VAL A 98 11.25 -15.52 10.15
CA VAL A 98 10.88 -14.10 10.33
C VAL A 98 9.37 -13.98 10.27
N LEU A 99 8.77 -13.44 11.32
CA LEU A 99 7.33 -13.15 11.36
C LEU A 99 7.14 -11.64 11.38
N ARG A 100 6.50 -11.11 10.35
CA ARG A 100 6.06 -9.72 10.30
C ARG A 100 4.67 -9.60 10.88
N VAL A 101 4.50 -8.71 11.84
CA VAL A 101 3.21 -8.43 12.44
C VAL A 101 2.29 -7.72 11.44
N ILE A 102 1.10 -8.25 11.24
CA ILE A 102 0.03 -7.63 10.44
C ILE A 102 -0.89 -6.88 11.40
N PRO A 103 -1.03 -5.54 11.26
CA PRO A 103 -1.89 -4.76 12.13
C PRO A 103 -3.36 -5.17 12.01
N LEU A 104 -4.02 -5.42 13.14
CA LEU A 104 -5.47 -5.69 13.18
C LEU A 104 -6.31 -4.39 13.13
N GLN A 105 -5.71 -3.26 13.51
CA GLN A 105 -6.43 -1.98 13.50
C GLN A 105 -6.06 -1.17 12.25
N ILE A 106 -7.08 -0.90 11.45
CA ILE A 106 -6.96 -0.01 10.30
C ILE A 106 -7.19 1.42 10.79
N LYS A 107 -6.14 2.26 10.67
CA LYS A 107 -6.21 3.68 11.01
C LYS A 107 -7.18 4.38 10.05
N ASN A 108 -7.87 5.41 10.53
CA ASN A 108 -8.70 6.24 9.67
C ASN A 108 -7.84 7.22 8.84
N LEU A 109 -8.44 7.87 7.82
CA LEU A 109 -7.74 8.79 6.92
C LEU A 109 -7.10 9.97 7.68
N ALA A 110 -7.77 10.49 8.70
CA ALA A 110 -7.26 11.62 9.50
C ALA A 110 -6.04 11.23 10.35
N ASP A 111 -6.06 10.05 10.97
CA ASP A 111 -4.92 9.52 11.76
C ASP A 111 -3.69 9.29 10.89
N LEU A 112 -3.89 9.03 9.60
CA LEU A 112 -2.83 8.88 8.60
C LEU A 112 -2.37 10.21 8.00
N ASN A 113 -2.94 11.34 8.41
CA ASN A 113 -2.74 12.66 7.79
C ASN A 113 -3.04 12.70 6.29
N LEU A 114 -3.97 11.89 5.82
CA LEU A 114 -4.41 11.86 4.44
C LEU A 114 -5.46 12.95 4.17
N PRO A 115 -5.50 13.52 2.95
CA PRO A 115 -6.51 14.52 2.58
C PRO A 115 -7.94 13.95 2.72
N SER A 116 -8.86 14.75 3.27
CA SER A 116 -10.26 14.35 3.49
C SER A 116 -11.01 13.94 2.22
N VAL A 117 -10.58 14.46 1.07
CA VAL A 117 -11.14 14.11 -0.25
C VAL A 117 -11.07 12.61 -0.57
N LEU A 118 -10.12 11.88 0.04
CA LEU A 118 -10.03 10.42 -0.13
C LEU A 118 -11.29 9.71 0.42
N GLY A 119 -11.93 10.27 1.45
CA GLY A 119 -13.22 9.82 1.94
C GLY A 119 -14.32 9.99 0.88
N ASP A 120 -14.38 11.17 0.22
CA ASP A 120 -15.34 11.41 -0.86
C ASP A 120 -15.10 10.45 -2.05
N ILE A 121 -13.81 10.20 -2.40
CA ILE A 121 -13.42 9.27 -3.45
C ILE A 121 -13.83 7.83 -3.07
N ALA A 122 -13.66 7.43 -1.83
CA ALA A 122 -14.06 6.10 -1.37
C ALA A 122 -15.58 5.86 -1.47
N GLN A 123 -16.40 6.92 -1.42
CA GLN A 123 -17.85 6.84 -1.46
C GLN A 123 -18.45 6.82 -2.89
N VAL A 124 -17.64 6.93 -3.95
CA VAL A 124 -18.15 6.79 -5.33
C VAL A 124 -18.74 5.40 -5.52
N ARG A 125 -19.80 5.31 -6.31
CA ARG A 125 -20.57 4.06 -6.41
C ARG A 125 -19.97 3.04 -7.38
N ARG A 126 -19.28 3.52 -8.43
CA ARG A 126 -18.72 2.69 -9.50
C ARG A 126 -17.55 3.39 -10.17
N GLY A 127 -16.75 2.62 -10.87
CA GLY A 127 -15.60 3.08 -11.63
C GLY A 127 -14.29 2.64 -10.99
N TYR A 128 -13.20 3.23 -11.41
CA TYR A 128 -11.85 2.78 -11.13
C TYR A 128 -11.10 3.81 -10.29
N VAL A 129 -10.54 3.40 -9.17
CA VAL A 129 -9.75 4.24 -8.25
C VAL A 129 -8.39 3.59 -8.04
N LEU A 130 -7.33 4.34 -8.27
CA LEU A 130 -5.96 3.86 -8.16
C LEU A 130 -5.21 4.57 -7.04
N VAL A 131 -4.46 3.82 -6.25
CA VAL A 131 -3.50 4.34 -5.28
C VAL A 131 -2.10 3.98 -5.75
N THR A 132 -1.25 4.97 -5.98
CA THR A 132 0.04 4.79 -6.64
C THR A 132 1.22 5.32 -5.81
N GLY A 133 2.43 4.92 -6.18
CA GLY A 133 3.66 5.32 -5.50
C GLY A 133 4.67 4.17 -5.46
N PRO A 134 5.94 4.43 -5.22
CA PRO A 134 6.97 3.42 -4.99
C PRO A 134 6.64 2.47 -3.84
N THR A 135 7.39 1.39 -3.71
CA THR A 135 7.25 0.46 -2.57
C THR A 135 7.53 1.19 -1.25
N GLY A 136 6.75 0.89 -0.22
CA GLY A 136 6.92 1.48 1.12
C GLY A 136 6.31 2.88 1.29
N MET A 137 5.66 3.46 0.27
CA MET A 137 5.03 4.80 0.34
C MET A 137 3.62 4.81 0.95
N GLY A 138 3.17 3.70 1.53
CA GLY A 138 1.89 3.64 2.24
C GLY A 138 0.66 3.38 1.38
N LYS A 139 0.82 2.81 0.16
CA LYS A 139 -0.30 2.47 -0.74
C LYS A 139 -1.33 1.56 -0.07
N SER A 140 -0.91 0.40 0.42
CA SER A 140 -1.81 -0.57 1.08
C SER A 140 -2.48 0.00 2.31
N THR A 141 -1.75 0.80 3.11
CA THR A 141 -2.30 1.49 4.28
C THR A 141 -3.39 2.51 3.89
N THR A 142 -3.15 3.29 2.83
CA THR A 142 -4.11 4.26 2.31
C THR A 142 -5.34 3.56 1.75
N LEU A 143 -5.12 2.50 0.97
CA LEU A 143 -6.19 1.72 0.37
C LEU A 143 -7.04 1.03 1.43
N ALA A 144 -6.42 0.45 2.47
CA ALA A 144 -7.13 -0.13 3.61
C ALA A 144 -7.99 0.92 4.34
N ALA A 145 -7.46 2.13 4.56
CA ALA A 145 -8.22 3.23 5.16
C ALA A 145 -9.41 3.64 4.28
N MET A 146 -9.25 3.74 2.96
CA MET A 146 -10.33 4.06 2.04
C MET A 146 -11.41 2.96 2.01
N LEU A 147 -11.02 1.68 1.99
CA LEU A 147 -11.98 0.57 2.08
C LEU A 147 -12.71 0.55 3.43
N ASN A 148 -12.02 0.90 4.51
CA ASN A 148 -12.64 1.01 5.83
C ASN A 148 -13.67 2.16 5.90
N GLU A 149 -13.45 3.26 5.15
CA GLU A 149 -14.48 4.31 4.97
C GLU A 149 -15.71 3.77 4.23
N VAL A 150 -15.54 2.92 3.21
CA VAL A 150 -16.67 2.22 2.57
C VAL A 150 -17.36 1.32 3.58
N ASN A 151 -16.62 0.49 4.30
CA ASN A 151 -17.13 -0.46 5.29
C ASN A 151 -17.97 0.19 6.36
N LYS A 152 -17.55 1.36 6.87
CA LYS A 152 -18.25 2.11 7.92
C LYS A 152 -19.51 2.83 7.43
N HIS A 153 -19.57 3.23 6.16
CA HIS A 153 -20.63 4.12 5.69
C HIS A 153 -21.61 3.48 4.71
N ARG A 154 -21.27 2.33 4.12
CA ARG A 154 -22.10 1.67 3.09
C ARG A 154 -22.48 0.25 3.51
N LYS A 155 -23.68 -0.18 3.10
CA LYS A 155 -24.10 -1.58 3.15
C LYS A 155 -23.74 -2.22 1.81
N SER A 156 -22.52 -2.75 1.70
CA SER A 156 -21.96 -3.24 0.46
C SER A 156 -21.28 -4.60 0.65
N LYS A 157 -21.21 -5.37 -0.43
CA LYS A 157 -20.33 -6.54 -0.53
C LYS A 157 -18.98 -6.08 -1.07
N ILE A 158 -17.95 -6.22 -0.24
CA ILE A 158 -16.56 -5.90 -0.61
C ILE A 158 -15.82 -7.23 -0.80
N VAL A 159 -15.13 -7.39 -1.92
CA VAL A 159 -14.23 -8.52 -2.16
C VAL A 159 -12.82 -7.99 -2.38
N THR A 160 -11.86 -8.49 -1.61
CA THR A 160 -10.45 -8.16 -1.82
C THR A 160 -9.69 -9.38 -2.34
N VAL A 161 -8.70 -9.12 -3.19
CA VAL A 161 -7.73 -10.10 -3.69
C VAL A 161 -6.34 -9.55 -3.43
N GLU A 162 -5.54 -10.23 -2.63
CA GLU A 162 -4.29 -9.72 -2.07
C GLU A 162 -3.15 -10.73 -2.16
N ASP A 163 -1.91 -10.25 -2.20
CA ASP A 163 -0.70 -11.08 -2.28
C ASP A 163 0.45 -10.47 -1.44
N PRO A 164 0.48 -10.78 -0.12
CA PRO A 164 -0.56 -11.38 0.72
C PRO A 164 -1.52 -10.33 1.32
N ILE A 165 -2.45 -10.77 2.20
CA ILE A 165 -3.30 -9.87 3.00
C ILE A 165 -2.43 -9.07 3.97
N GLU A 166 -2.44 -7.72 3.82
CA GLU A 166 -1.68 -6.80 4.69
C GLU A 166 -2.49 -6.23 5.85
N PHE A 167 -3.82 -6.23 5.75
CA PHE A 167 -4.73 -5.73 6.80
C PHE A 167 -5.94 -6.64 6.90
N VAL A 168 -6.33 -7.00 8.12
CA VAL A 168 -7.55 -7.77 8.36
C VAL A 168 -8.70 -6.82 8.65
N PHE A 169 -9.77 -6.92 7.86
CA PHE A 169 -10.97 -6.11 8.03
C PHE A 169 -11.96 -6.79 8.96
N THR A 170 -12.51 -6.01 9.90
CA THR A 170 -13.68 -6.41 10.66
C THR A 170 -14.94 -5.93 9.93
N HIS A 171 -15.95 -6.78 9.80
CA HIS A 171 -17.25 -6.36 9.25
C HIS A 171 -17.88 -5.28 10.10
N ASP A 172 -18.39 -4.22 9.46
CA ASP A 172 -19.19 -3.18 10.10
C ASP A 172 -20.54 -3.09 9.37
N ARG A 173 -20.75 -2.13 8.49
CA ARG A 173 -21.96 -2.03 7.66
C ARG A 173 -21.86 -2.86 6.38
N SER A 174 -20.66 -3.17 5.93
CA SER A 174 -20.40 -4.00 4.76
C SER A 174 -20.00 -5.43 5.14
N ILE A 175 -20.20 -6.37 4.23
CA ILE A 175 -19.66 -7.72 4.30
C ILE A 175 -18.37 -7.74 3.48
N ILE A 176 -17.25 -8.16 4.08
CA ILE A 176 -15.95 -8.18 3.43
C ILE A 176 -15.48 -9.63 3.27
N THR A 177 -15.10 -10.00 2.06
CA THR A 177 -14.45 -11.27 1.74
C THR A 177 -13.04 -10.96 1.29
N GLN A 178 -12.04 -11.37 2.06
CA GLN A 178 -10.62 -11.24 1.71
C GLN A 178 -10.12 -12.57 1.17
N ARG A 179 -9.41 -12.53 0.04
CA ARG A 179 -8.84 -13.72 -0.61
C ARG A 179 -7.35 -13.51 -0.85
N GLU A 180 -6.55 -14.42 -0.38
CA GLU A 180 -5.10 -14.41 -0.49
C GLU A 180 -4.64 -15.31 -1.64
N ILE A 181 -3.73 -14.80 -2.49
CA ILE A 181 -3.10 -15.60 -3.54
C ILE A 181 -2.25 -16.71 -2.90
N GLY A 182 -2.32 -17.91 -3.49
CA GLY A 182 -1.61 -19.09 -2.98
C GLY A 182 -2.31 -19.83 -1.85
N THR A 183 -3.22 -19.16 -1.11
CA THR A 183 -3.99 -19.76 -0.02
C THR A 183 -5.46 -19.98 -0.41
N ASP A 184 -6.14 -18.93 -0.88
CA ASP A 184 -7.57 -18.95 -1.18
C ASP A 184 -7.86 -18.97 -2.68
N THR A 185 -6.87 -18.68 -3.51
CA THR A 185 -6.98 -18.58 -4.96
C THR A 185 -5.60 -18.71 -5.60
N GLU A 186 -5.56 -19.16 -6.86
CA GLU A 186 -4.30 -19.42 -7.55
C GLU A 186 -3.66 -18.16 -8.14
N SER A 187 -4.48 -17.21 -8.63
CA SER A 187 -4.01 -16.00 -9.30
C SER A 187 -4.97 -14.83 -9.16
N PHE A 188 -4.48 -13.60 -9.41
CA PHE A 188 -5.32 -12.41 -9.49
C PHE A 188 -6.42 -12.52 -10.56
N PRO A 189 -6.15 -12.95 -11.81
CA PRO A 189 -7.20 -13.12 -12.82
C PRO A 189 -8.27 -14.11 -12.40
N ASP A 190 -7.93 -15.26 -11.85
CA ASP A 190 -8.89 -16.27 -11.40
C ASP A 190 -9.75 -15.76 -10.25
N ALA A 191 -9.13 -15.12 -9.29
CA ALA A 191 -9.82 -14.51 -8.17
C ALA A 191 -10.82 -13.43 -8.62
N LEU A 192 -10.43 -12.57 -9.57
CA LEU A 192 -11.30 -11.52 -10.12
C LEU A 192 -12.49 -12.10 -10.90
N ARG A 193 -12.24 -13.09 -11.76
CA ARG A 193 -13.31 -13.80 -12.46
C ARG A 193 -14.31 -14.44 -11.49
N ALA A 194 -13.80 -15.00 -10.39
CA ALA A 194 -14.65 -15.56 -9.34
C ALA A 194 -15.39 -14.48 -8.56
N ALA A 195 -14.72 -13.37 -8.22
CA ALA A 195 -15.30 -12.24 -7.47
C ALA A 195 -16.51 -11.65 -8.18
N LEU A 196 -16.48 -11.49 -9.51
CA LEU A 196 -17.59 -10.99 -10.31
C LEU A 196 -18.88 -11.85 -10.24
N ARG A 197 -18.77 -13.09 -9.73
CA ARG A 197 -19.92 -14.00 -9.48
C ARG A 197 -20.33 -14.06 -8.02
N GLN A 198 -19.74 -13.22 -7.15
CA GLN A 198 -20.00 -13.18 -5.72
C GLN A 198 -20.84 -11.97 -5.30
N ASP A 199 -21.57 -11.35 -6.23
CA ASP A 199 -22.40 -10.16 -6.04
C ASP A 199 -21.64 -9.00 -5.36
N PRO A 200 -20.46 -8.60 -5.87
CA PRO A 200 -19.67 -7.55 -5.25
C PRO A 200 -20.17 -6.17 -5.66
N ASP A 201 -20.23 -5.23 -4.71
CA ASP A 201 -20.36 -3.79 -5.01
C ASP A 201 -18.98 -3.16 -5.19
N VAL A 202 -18.00 -3.65 -4.42
CA VAL A 202 -16.64 -3.13 -4.36
C VAL A 202 -15.65 -4.27 -4.50
N ILE A 203 -14.69 -4.11 -5.39
CA ILE A 203 -13.59 -5.07 -5.60
C ILE A 203 -12.27 -4.34 -5.32
N MET A 204 -11.41 -4.92 -4.51
CA MET A 204 -10.04 -4.45 -4.32
C MET A 204 -9.07 -5.47 -4.88
N VAL A 205 -8.19 -5.02 -5.77
CA VAL A 205 -7.09 -5.80 -6.34
C VAL A 205 -5.80 -5.26 -5.76
N GLY A 206 -5.08 -6.07 -5.02
CA GLY A 206 -3.88 -5.65 -4.27
C GLY A 206 -2.91 -4.86 -5.14
N GLU A 207 -2.58 -5.39 -6.31
CA GLU A 207 -1.73 -4.70 -7.29
C GLU A 207 -1.97 -5.20 -8.73
N MET A 208 -1.57 -4.35 -9.68
CA MET A 208 -1.66 -4.64 -11.12
C MET A 208 -0.27 -4.88 -11.69
N ARG A 209 -0.02 -6.14 -12.05
CA ARG A 209 1.28 -6.57 -12.59
C ARG A 209 1.23 -7.04 -14.04
N ASP A 210 0.05 -7.43 -14.54
CA ASP A 210 -0.12 -8.06 -15.83
C ASP A 210 -1.36 -7.58 -16.58
N LEU A 211 -1.39 -7.83 -17.88
CA LEU A 211 -2.46 -7.44 -18.78
C LEU A 211 -3.83 -8.00 -18.36
N GLU A 212 -3.89 -9.28 -18.00
CA GLU A 212 -5.16 -9.95 -17.72
C GLU A 212 -5.83 -9.39 -16.46
N THR A 213 -5.03 -9.12 -15.42
CA THR A 213 -5.47 -8.46 -14.19
C THR A 213 -6.01 -7.05 -14.48
N VAL A 214 -5.28 -6.25 -15.29
CA VAL A 214 -5.70 -4.88 -15.64
C VAL A 214 -7.00 -4.91 -16.46
N ASP A 215 -7.08 -5.74 -17.50
CA ASP A 215 -8.24 -5.81 -18.37
C ASP A 215 -9.51 -6.30 -17.62
N THR A 216 -9.35 -7.34 -16.78
CA THR A 216 -10.47 -7.86 -15.99
C THR A 216 -10.95 -6.83 -14.96
N SER A 217 -10.04 -6.09 -14.33
CA SER A 217 -10.38 -5.02 -13.39
C SER A 217 -11.09 -3.85 -14.08
N LEU A 218 -10.64 -3.48 -15.28
CA LEU A 218 -11.28 -2.44 -16.09
C LEU A 218 -12.68 -2.85 -16.51
N LYS A 219 -12.87 -4.12 -16.96
CA LYS A 219 -14.19 -4.70 -17.27
C LYS A 219 -15.12 -4.68 -16.04
N ALA A 220 -14.61 -4.97 -14.86
CA ALA A 220 -15.39 -4.87 -13.64
C ALA A 220 -15.90 -3.43 -13.40
N ALA A 221 -15.05 -2.43 -13.59
CA ALA A 221 -15.43 -1.02 -13.48
C ALA A 221 -16.47 -0.60 -14.53
N GLU A 222 -16.33 -1.10 -15.77
CA GLU A 222 -17.28 -0.87 -16.88
C GLU A 222 -18.66 -1.47 -16.60
N THR A 223 -18.71 -2.63 -15.93
CA THR A 223 -19.95 -3.31 -15.57
C THR A 223 -20.63 -2.81 -14.31
N GLY A 224 -20.11 -1.73 -13.70
CA GLY A 224 -20.79 -1.00 -12.64
C GLY A 224 -20.21 -1.17 -11.23
N HIS A 225 -19.14 -1.93 -11.07
CA HIS A 225 -18.47 -2.11 -9.78
C HIS A 225 -17.54 -0.94 -9.46
N LEU A 226 -17.32 -0.69 -8.17
CA LEU A 226 -16.24 0.17 -7.72
C LEU A 226 -14.98 -0.68 -7.55
N VAL A 227 -13.95 -0.39 -8.33
CA VAL A 227 -12.70 -1.14 -8.32
C VAL A 227 -11.58 -0.27 -7.75
N PHE A 228 -10.94 -0.76 -6.70
CA PHE A 228 -9.72 -0.21 -6.13
C PHE A 228 -8.51 -1.05 -6.51
N SER A 229 -7.38 -0.41 -6.80
CA SER A 229 -6.12 -1.12 -6.93
C SER A 229 -4.91 -0.26 -6.70
N THR A 230 -3.72 -0.90 -6.69
CA THR A 230 -2.44 -0.20 -6.62
C THR A 230 -1.61 -0.46 -7.88
N ILE A 231 -0.74 0.51 -8.17
CA ILE A 231 0.28 0.39 -9.20
C ILE A 231 1.56 1.13 -8.76
N HIS A 232 2.73 0.64 -9.18
CA HIS A 232 4.03 1.20 -8.80
C HIS A 232 4.48 2.28 -9.79
N THR A 233 3.83 3.45 -9.74
CA THR A 233 4.16 4.62 -10.55
C THR A 233 4.28 5.86 -9.68
N ALA A 234 5.08 6.84 -10.11
CA ALA A 234 5.44 7.99 -9.29
C ALA A 234 4.36 9.09 -9.23
N ASP A 235 3.52 9.20 -10.26
CA ASP A 235 2.55 10.28 -10.46
C ASP A 235 1.37 9.82 -11.35
N VAL A 236 0.39 10.71 -11.55
CA VAL A 236 -0.81 10.43 -12.35
C VAL A 236 -0.49 10.17 -13.81
N ALA A 237 0.35 11.00 -14.45
CA ALA A 237 0.64 10.88 -15.88
C ALA A 237 1.35 9.56 -16.20
N SER A 238 2.35 9.19 -15.39
CA SER A 238 3.04 7.91 -15.50
C SER A 238 2.11 6.72 -15.22
N THR A 239 1.12 6.88 -14.35
CA THR A 239 0.10 5.86 -14.07
C THR A 239 -0.74 5.55 -15.31
N ILE A 240 -1.26 6.58 -16.00
CA ILE A 240 -2.03 6.41 -17.24
C ILE A 240 -1.19 5.69 -18.31
N ASN A 241 0.04 6.16 -18.53
CA ASN A 241 0.93 5.55 -19.52
C ASN A 241 1.28 4.10 -19.16
N ARG A 242 1.49 3.81 -17.88
CA ARG A 242 1.78 2.45 -17.40
C ARG A 242 0.61 1.50 -17.64
N LEU A 243 -0.63 1.91 -17.34
CA LEU A 243 -1.81 1.10 -17.60
C LEU A 243 -1.97 0.78 -19.09
N VAL A 244 -1.79 1.79 -19.94
CA VAL A 244 -1.87 1.60 -21.40
C VAL A 244 -0.77 0.66 -21.90
N SER A 245 0.44 0.72 -21.31
CA SER A 245 1.59 -0.10 -21.73
C SER A 245 1.44 -1.60 -21.47
N PHE A 246 0.47 -2.04 -20.67
CA PHE A 246 0.16 -3.47 -20.52
C PHE A 246 -0.48 -4.08 -21.78
N PHE A 247 -1.11 -3.25 -22.62
CA PHE A 247 -1.84 -3.69 -23.81
C PHE A 247 -1.00 -3.59 -25.08
N PRO A 248 -1.30 -4.40 -26.12
CA PRO A 248 -0.71 -4.23 -27.44
C PRO A 248 -0.95 -2.82 -27.99
N SER A 249 0.01 -2.31 -28.79
CA SER A 249 -0.04 -0.93 -29.31
C SER A 249 -1.29 -0.59 -30.12
N GLU A 250 -1.82 -1.56 -30.85
CA GLU A 250 -3.05 -1.43 -31.63
C GLU A 250 -4.31 -1.20 -30.76
N GLU A 251 -4.27 -1.58 -29.48
CA GLU A 251 -5.37 -1.40 -28.53
C GLU A 251 -5.26 -0.10 -27.70
N HIS A 252 -4.11 0.60 -27.73
CA HIS A 252 -3.82 1.73 -26.86
C HIS A 252 -4.90 2.80 -26.90
N MET A 253 -5.43 3.16 -28.09
CA MET A 253 -6.48 4.18 -28.22
C MET A 253 -7.80 3.74 -27.58
N GLN A 254 -8.16 2.47 -27.74
CA GLN A 254 -9.36 1.91 -27.13
C GLN A 254 -9.22 1.85 -25.60
N VAL A 255 -8.07 1.42 -25.08
CA VAL A 255 -7.79 1.35 -23.65
C VAL A 255 -7.81 2.75 -23.02
N ARG A 256 -7.24 3.78 -23.69
CA ARG A 256 -7.32 5.17 -23.23
C ARG A 256 -8.76 5.66 -23.13
N ALA A 257 -9.61 5.34 -24.11
CA ALA A 257 -11.02 5.68 -24.06
C ALA A 257 -11.73 5.00 -22.88
N ARG A 258 -11.51 3.70 -22.68
CA ARG A 258 -12.05 2.92 -21.55
C ARG A 258 -11.60 3.50 -20.20
N LEU A 259 -10.31 3.82 -20.07
CA LEU A 259 -9.76 4.46 -18.85
C LEU A 259 -10.41 5.82 -18.61
N ALA A 260 -10.50 6.68 -19.62
CA ALA A 260 -11.12 8.00 -19.50
C ALA A 260 -12.56 7.94 -18.98
N ASP A 261 -13.33 6.97 -19.42
CA ASP A 261 -14.74 6.83 -19.04
C ASP A 261 -14.93 6.25 -17.63
N ASN A 262 -14.03 5.35 -17.22
CA ASN A 262 -14.18 4.59 -15.98
C ASN A 262 -13.31 5.08 -14.81
N LEU A 263 -12.15 5.69 -15.05
CA LEU A 263 -11.28 6.21 -14.01
C LEU A 263 -11.97 7.34 -13.25
N LYS A 264 -12.04 7.25 -11.93
CA LYS A 264 -12.66 8.24 -11.05
C LYS A 264 -11.62 9.07 -10.31
N ALA A 265 -10.54 8.43 -9.88
CA ALA A 265 -9.44 9.11 -9.20
C ALA A 265 -8.14 8.32 -9.31
N VAL A 266 -7.04 9.06 -9.24
CA VAL A 266 -5.69 8.53 -8.96
C VAL A 266 -5.15 9.28 -7.76
N VAL A 267 -4.66 8.54 -6.78
CA VAL A 267 -4.06 9.05 -5.54
C VAL A 267 -2.61 8.60 -5.50
N SER A 268 -1.68 9.51 -5.75
CA SER A 268 -0.24 9.20 -5.76
C SER A 268 0.41 9.61 -4.45
N LEU A 269 1.30 8.78 -3.92
CA LEU A 269 1.86 8.90 -2.57
C LEU A 269 3.37 9.03 -2.58
N ARG A 270 3.88 9.97 -1.79
CA ARG A 270 5.28 10.07 -1.33
C ARG A 270 5.27 10.14 0.19
N LEU A 271 6.15 9.42 0.86
CA LEU A 271 6.16 9.34 2.32
C LEU A 271 7.44 9.97 2.87
N LEU A 272 7.30 11.05 3.62
CA LEU A 272 8.40 11.84 4.18
C LEU A 272 8.54 11.61 5.68
N ALA A 273 9.74 11.83 6.23
CA ALA A 273 9.91 11.96 7.68
C ALA A 273 9.13 13.18 8.18
N ASN A 274 8.45 13.06 9.30
CA ASN A 274 7.84 14.22 9.93
C ASN A 274 8.93 15.12 10.55
N LYS A 275 8.58 16.38 10.80
CA LYS A 275 9.55 17.37 11.34
C LYS A 275 10.18 16.94 12.67
N ARG A 276 9.51 16.12 13.48
CA ARG A 276 10.01 15.60 14.76
C ARG A 276 10.84 14.34 14.61
N GLN A 277 11.00 13.80 13.42
CA GLN A 277 11.71 12.56 13.07
C GLN A 277 11.24 11.31 13.85
N ASN A 278 10.05 11.33 14.42
CA ASN A 278 9.45 10.22 15.16
C ASN A 278 8.32 9.51 14.41
N GLY A 279 8.19 9.74 13.10
CA GLY A 279 7.16 9.16 12.26
C GLY A 279 7.24 9.68 10.83
N ARG A 280 6.24 9.33 10.01
CA ARG A 280 6.17 9.70 8.61
C ARG A 280 4.87 10.43 8.30
N VAL A 281 4.90 11.30 7.28
CA VAL A 281 3.76 12.07 6.78
C VAL A 281 3.66 11.86 5.27
N PRO A 282 2.48 11.52 4.73
CA PRO A 282 2.28 11.37 3.29
C PRO A 282 2.17 12.75 2.61
N ALA A 283 2.94 12.97 1.56
CA ALA A 283 2.60 13.93 0.53
C ALA A 283 1.76 13.21 -0.53
N VAL A 284 0.68 13.84 -0.96
CA VAL A 284 -0.35 13.19 -1.78
C VAL A 284 -0.68 14.06 -2.98
N GLU A 285 -0.56 13.50 -4.18
CA GLU A 285 -1.18 14.04 -5.39
C GLU A 285 -2.55 13.39 -5.56
N VAL A 286 -3.57 14.19 -5.81
CA VAL A 286 -4.94 13.72 -6.00
C VAL A 286 -5.49 14.24 -7.31
N MET A 287 -5.77 13.32 -8.22
CA MET A 287 -6.51 13.55 -9.45
C MET A 287 -7.93 13.02 -9.31
N ARG A 288 -8.92 13.84 -9.70
CA ARG A 288 -10.31 13.41 -9.90
C ARG A 288 -10.67 13.56 -11.37
N SER A 289 -11.40 12.59 -11.91
CA SER A 289 -11.77 12.60 -13.32
C SER A 289 -12.77 13.72 -13.61
N THR A 290 -12.27 14.76 -14.30
CA THR A 290 -13.07 15.81 -14.91
C THR A 290 -13.10 15.61 -16.44
N ARG A 291 -13.98 16.33 -17.14
CA ARG A 291 -14.06 16.23 -18.61
C ARG A 291 -12.73 16.58 -19.27
N SER A 292 -12.05 17.63 -18.80
CA SER A 292 -10.73 18.03 -19.34
C SER A 292 -9.68 16.93 -19.14
N ILE A 293 -9.65 16.31 -17.97
CA ILE A 293 -8.73 15.17 -17.69
C ILE A 293 -9.08 13.98 -18.55
N GLN A 294 -10.37 13.66 -18.78
CA GLN A 294 -10.78 12.59 -19.68
C GLN A 294 -10.29 12.80 -21.12
N GLU A 295 -10.35 14.05 -21.62
CA GLU A 295 -9.80 14.37 -22.95
C GLU A 295 -8.26 14.20 -22.99
N CYS A 296 -7.56 14.60 -21.93
CA CYS A 296 -6.11 14.35 -21.83
C CYS A 296 -5.74 12.87 -21.74
N ILE A 297 -6.57 12.04 -21.12
CA ILE A 297 -6.37 10.58 -21.08
C ILE A 297 -6.57 9.97 -22.46
N LYS A 298 -7.60 10.40 -23.21
CA LYS A 298 -7.92 9.91 -24.55
C LYS A 298 -6.83 10.24 -25.58
N ASP A 299 -6.21 11.43 -25.46
CA ASP A 299 -5.17 11.88 -26.35
C ASP A 299 -3.76 11.66 -25.75
N PRO A 300 -2.96 10.76 -26.33
CA PRO A 300 -1.60 10.47 -25.81
C PRO A 300 -0.67 11.69 -25.85
N SER A 301 -0.87 12.65 -26.77
CA SER A 301 -0.06 13.86 -26.86
C SER A 301 -0.32 14.84 -25.72
N ARG A 302 -1.48 14.73 -25.05
CA ARG A 302 -1.95 15.63 -24.00
C ARG A 302 -1.84 15.04 -22.59
N THR A 303 -1.35 13.82 -22.44
CA THR A 303 -1.26 13.18 -21.11
C THR A 303 -0.40 14.01 -20.12
N HIS A 304 0.60 14.74 -20.60
CA HIS A 304 1.44 15.62 -19.78
C HIS A 304 0.68 16.84 -19.23
N GLU A 305 -0.40 17.28 -19.86
CA GLU A 305 -1.23 18.42 -19.40
C GLU A 305 -2.04 18.08 -18.14
N ILE A 306 -2.19 16.79 -17.79
CA ILE A 306 -3.00 16.36 -16.64
C ILE A 306 -2.55 17.05 -15.35
N THR A 307 -1.23 17.17 -15.13
CA THR A 307 -0.68 17.83 -13.93
C THR A 307 -1.14 19.30 -13.82
N GLU A 308 -1.25 20.00 -14.96
CA GLU A 308 -1.74 21.39 -14.98
C GLU A 308 -3.22 21.46 -14.60
N TYR A 309 -4.05 20.53 -15.10
CA TYR A 309 -5.46 20.44 -14.71
C TYR A 309 -5.65 20.07 -13.24
N ILE A 310 -4.78 19.20 -12.69
CA ILE A 310 -4.76 18.90 -11.26
C ILE A 310 -4.45 20.17 -10.46
N ALA A 311 -3.41 20.92 -10.86
CA ALA A 311 -2.99 22.14 -10.18
C ALA A 311 -4.10 23.22 -10.13
N LYS A 312 -4.90 23.33 -11.20
CA LYS A 312 -6.03 24.26 -11.32
C LYS A 312 -7.32 23.73 -10.65
N GLY A 313 -7.37 22.45 -10.32
CA GLY A 313 -8.58 21.75 -9.85
C GLY A 313 -8.80 21.78 -8.34
N ARG A 314 -8.40 22.85 -7.64
CA ARG A 314 -8.62 22.98 -6.19
C ARG A 314 -10.12 22.99 -5.80
N ALA A 315 -11.00 23.49 -6.67
CA ALA A 315 -12.44 23.47 -6.44
C ALA A 315 -13.01 22.04 -6.41
N GLU A 316 -12.45 21.14 -7.19
CA GLU A 316 -12.74 19.70 -7.21
C GLU A 316 -11.97 18.93 -6.14
N LYS A 317 -11.27 19.64 -5.25
CA LYS A 317 -10.38 19.09 -4.21
C LYS A 317 -9.22 18.25 -4.79
N MET A 318 -8.76 18.61 -5.99
CA MET A 318 -7.52 18.07 -6.58
C MET A 318 -6.32 18.85 -6.06
N GLN A 319 -5.16 18.20 -6.03
CA GLN A 319 -3.90 18.81 -5.63
C GLN A 319 -2.72 18.09 -6.25
N THR A 320 -1.65 18.82 -6.61
CA THR A 320 -0.35 18.24 -6.98
C THR A 320 0.48 17.93 -5.74
N PHE A 321 1.57 17.16 -5.92
CA PHE A 321 2.53 16.96 -4.84
C PHE A 321 3.08 18.27 -4.28
N ASP A 322 3.51 19.18 -5.14
CA ASP A 322 4.13 20.44 -4.73
C ASP A 322 3.15 21.36 -3.97
N GLN A 323 1.87 21.33 -4.36
CA GLN A 323 0.83 22.04 -3.60
C GLN A 323 0.65 21.44 -2.20
N HIS A 324 0.63 20.11 -2.08
CA HIS A 324 0.47 19.47 -0.78
C HIS A 324 1.73 19.59 0.09
N LEU A 325 2.93 19.53 -0.50
CA LEU A 325 4.18 19.80 0.20
C LEU A 325 4.21 21.19 0.81
N LEU A 326 3.75 22.20 0.06
CA LEU A 326 3.63 23.57 0.56
C LEU A 326 2.63 23.66 1.72
N ASP A 327 1.47 23.01 1.61
CA ASP A 327 0.47 22.96 2.68
C ASP A 327 1.03 22.25 3.94
N LEU A 328 1.80 21.16 3.79
CA LEU A 328 2.47 20.47 4.89
C LEU A 328 3.57 21.30 5.55
N LEU A 329 4.33 22.08 4.79
CA LEU A 329 5.31 23.04 5.33
C LEU A 329 4.63 24.15 6.13
N LYS A 330 3.59 24.77 5.59
CA LYS A 330 2.79 25.80 6.28
C LYS A 330 2.17 25.26 7.57
N ALA A 331 1.77 23.98 7.57
CA ALA A 331 1.27 23.28 8.76
C ALA A 331 2.39 22.79 9.71
N ASN A 332 3.65 23.12 9.43
CA ASN A 332 4.83 22.75 10.24
C ASN A 332 5.00 21.22 10.48
N LYS A 333 4.55 20.40 9.51
CA LYS A 333 4.58 18.94 9.59
C LYS A 333 5.85 18.32 9.04
N ILE A 334 6.53 18.96 8.08
CA ILE A 334 7.76 18.52 7.43
C ILE A 334 8.82 19.61 7.44
N THR A 335 10.08 19.26 7.13
CA THR A 335 11.17 20.23 6.97
C THR A 335 11.24 20.75 5.53
N VAL A 336 11.89 21.91 5.33
CA VAL A 336 12.14 22.48 4.00
C VAL A 336 12.96 21.50 3.15
N GLU A 337 14.06 20.96 3.71
CA GLU A 337 14.90 19.97 3.06
C GLU A 337 14.08 18.73 2.59
N GLY A 338 13.26 18.18 3.52
CA GLY A 338 12.39 17.04 3.20
C GLY A 338 11.39 17.35 2.08
N ALA A 339 10.86 18.59 2.04
CA ALA A 339 9.96 19.03 1.00
C ALA A 339 10.66 19.19 -0.36
N LEU A 340 11.84 19.81 -0.39
CA LEU A 340 12.64 19.97 -1.61
C LEU A 340 13.04 18.62 -2.21
N ASN A 341 13.50 17.67 -1.37
CA ASN A 341 13.85 16.31 -1.80
C ASN A 341 12.64 15.52 -2.35
N ALA A 342 11.44 15.86 -1.92
CA ALA A 342 10.21 15.20 -2.36
C ALA A 342 9.45 15.98 -3.44
N ALA A 343 9.87 17.17 -3.81
CA ALA A 343 9.21 17.98 -4.85
C ALA A 343 9.31 17.34 -6.23
N SER A 344 8.33 17.63 -7.09
CA SER A 344 8.33 17.14 -8.48
C SER A 344 9.37 17.85 -9.33
N ASN A 345 9.58 19.15 -9.10
CA ASN A 345 10.69 19.94 -9.62
C ASN A 345 11.26 20.76 -8.44
N PRO A 346 12.41 20.35 -7.86
CA PRO A 346 13.00 21.05 -6.71
C PRO A 346 13.30 22.52 -6.96
N THR A 347 13.78 22.89 -8.16
CA THR A 347 14.13 24.27 -8.51
C THR A 347 12.89 25.17 -8.55
N ASP A 348 11.85 24.75 -9.24
CA ASP A 348 10.59 25.52 -9.31
C ASP A 348 9.92 25.60 -7.94
N PHE A 349 10.03 24.53 -7.15
CA PHE A 349 9.47 24.47 -5.81
C PHE A 349 10.23 25.40 -4.85
N GLN A 350 11.54 25.48 -4.95
CA GLN A 350 12.38 26.43 -4.18
C GLN A 350 11.98 27.87 -4.48
N THR A 351 11.91 28.25 -5.76
CA THR A 351 11.44 29.60 -6.18
C THR A 351 10.06 29.91 -5.58
N LYS A 352 9.17 28.93 -5.53
CA LYS A 352 7.86 29.10 -4.94
C LYS A 352 7.93 29.32 -3.41
N LEU A 353 8.83 28.62 -2.70
CA LEU A 353 9.04 28.81 -1.27
C LEU A 353 9.57 30.21 -0.96
N GLU A 354 10.49 30.73 -1.79
CA GLU A 354 11.02 32.10 -1.70
C GLU A 354 9.89 33.16 -1.89
N MET A 355 9.05 32.99 -2.92
CA MET A 355 7.90 33.85 -3.16
C MET A 355 6.87 33.86 -2.01
N GLU A 356 6.74 32.73 -1.33
CA GLU A 356 5.85 32.55 -0.16
C GLU A 356 6.51 33.00 1.16
N GLY A 357 7.79 33.40 1.13
CA GLY A 357 8.56 33.85 2.32
C GLY A 357 8.84 32.73 3.33
N LEU A 358 8.88 31.49 2.87
CA LEU A 358 9.13 30.32 3.72
C LEU A 358 10.63 29.98 3.82
N ILE A 359 11.44 30.50 2.91
CA ILE A 359 12.91 30.46 2.91
C ILE A 359 13.46 31.81 2.45
N HIS A 360 14.71 32.13 2.83
CA HIS A 360 15.42 33.30 2.36
C HIS A 360 16.64 32.88 1.52
N ASP A 361 17.13 33.76 0.64
CA ASP A 361 18.28 33.52 -0.25
C ASP A 361 19.56 33.08 0.47
N ASP A 362 19.70 33.42 1.76
CA ASP A 362 20.85 33.06 2.61
C ASP A 362 20.80 31.62 3.18
N ASP A 363 19.69 30.92 3.05
CA ASP A 363 19.52 29.53 3.47
C ASP A 363 19.98 28.53 2.35
N GLN A 364 21.10 28.82 1.68
CA GLN A 364 21.70 27.86 0.76
C GLN A 364 22.10 26.62 1.56
N VAL A 365 21.30 25.57 1.43
CA VAL A 365 21.64 24.24 1.94
C VAL A 365 22.93 23.82 1.25
N ASP A 366 24.01 23.79 2.01
CA ASP A 366 25.25 23.12 1.61
C ASP A 366 24.95 21.65 1.33
N ALA A 367 24.51 21.36 0.12
CA ALA A 367 24.45 20.02 -0.40
C ALA A 367 25.88 19.55 -0.63
N LYS A 368 26.54 19.06 0.43
CA LYS A 368 27.75 18.28 0.27
C LYS A 368 27.37 17.00 -0.48
N PRO A 369 27.99 16.73 -1.64
CA PRO A 369 27.90 15.42 -2.23
C PRO A 369 28.58 14.43 -1.27
N GLU A 370 27.88 13.37 -0.87
CA GLU A 370 28.52 12.21 -0.30
C GLU A 370 29.48 11.65 -1.35
N GLU A 371 30.78 11.75 -1.11
CA GLU A 371 31.80 11.07 -1.88
C GLU A 371 31.70 9.55 -1.67
N PRO A 372 32.06 8.75 -2.68
CA PRO A 372 31.75 7.32 -2.83
C PRO A 372 32.43 6.40 -1.79
#